data_5df68ba0caf9bfa1d72cee4d6161fa55
#
_entry.id   5df68ba0caf9bfa1d72cee4d6161fa55
#
_cell.length_a   1.000
_cell.length_b   1.000
_cell.length_c   1.000
_cell.angle_alpha   90.00
_cell.angle_beta   90.00
_cell.angle_gamma   90.00
#
_symmetry.space_group_name_H-M   'P 1'
#
loop_
_entity.id
_entity.type
_entity.pdbx_description
1 polymer ?
#
loop_
_entity_poly.entity_id
_entity_poly.type
_entity_poly.pdbx_seq_one_letter_code
_entity_poly.pdbx_strand_id
1 'polypeptide(L)'
;MSGFSVDWLTLREEVDLRSRDSGLLEKANQWLREHRSKELIIADLGAGTGSTIRAFANLVSRKSESISWRLIDQDSDLLEYAHNRHCDSYCIETFDLDLNNTALLPLQSVQLITASALLDLVSEEFVDSITSQLVREIFI
;
A
#
# COMPACT_ATOMS: atom_id res chain seq x y z
N MET A 1 15.11 4.75 10.30
CA MET A 1 13.96 4.97 11.22
C MET A 1 13.08 6.08 10.70
N SER A 2 11.79 5.86 10.62
CA SER A 2 10.84 6.86 10.13
C SER A 2 10.60 8.02 11.12
N GLY A 3 10.97 7.87 12.37
CA GLY A 3 10.67 8.82 13.44
C GLY A 3 9.26 8.74 14.00
N PHE A 4 8.43 7.83 13.48
CA PHE A 4 7.07 7.63 13.96
C PHE A 4 7.00 6.35 14.80
N SER A 5 6.21 6.41 15.89
CA SER A 5 5.92 5.22 16.70
C SER A 5 4.58 4.62 16.32
N VAL A 6 4.40 3.34 16.64
CA VAL A 6 3.12 2.65 16.47
C VAL A 6 2.01 3.37 17.24
N ASP A 7 2.28 3.77 18.47
CA ASP A 7 1.29 4.46 19.30
C ASP A 7 0.82 5.77 18.71
N TRP A 8 1.76 6.57 18.19
CA TRP A 8 1.45 7.84 17.56
C TRP A 8 0.63 7.65 16.29
N LEU A 9 1.00 6.69 15.45
CA LEU A 9 0.26 6.38 14.23
C LEU A 9 -1.13 5.84 14.54
N THR A 10 -1.29 5.06 15.60
CA THR A 10 -2.58 4.55 16.04
C THR A 10 -3.50 5.69 16.47
N LEU A 11 -2.98 6.67 17.21
CA LEU A 11 -3.75 7.84 17.61
C LEU A 11 -4.22 8.68 16.42
N ARG A 12 -3.43 8.75 15.36
CA ARG A 12 -3.76 9.52 14.17
C ARG A 12 -4.66 8.79 13.18
N GLU A 13 -4.73 7.49 13.25
CA GLU A 13 -5.35 6.68 12.20
C GLU A 13 -6.80 7.08 11.92
N GLU A 14 -7.59 7.34 12.93
CA GLU A 14 -8.99 7.74 12.75
C GLU A 14 -9.11 9.05 11.97
N VAL A 15 -8.26 10.02 12.27
CA VAL A 15 -8.22 11.30 11.55
C VAL A 15 -7.74 11.08 10.12
N ASP A 16 -6.70 10.29 9.94
CA ASP A 16 -6.15 9.98 8.62
C ASP A 16 -7.16 9.24 7.74
N LEU A 17 -7.92 8.31 8.31
CA LEU A 17 -9.00 7.61 7.58
C LEU A 17 -10.10 8.58 7.13
N ARG A 18 -10.49 9.51 7.97
CA ARG A 18 -11.48 10.53 7.61
C ARG A 18 -10.96 11.51 6.57
N SER A 19 -9.64 11.71 6.52
CA SER A 19 -8.99 12.62 5.57
C SER A 19 -8.73 11.97 4.21
N ARG A 20 -8.85 10.65 4.09
CA ARG A 20 -8.69 9.97 2.81
C ARG A 20 -9.79 10.38 1.85
N ASP A 21 -9.40 10.56 0.59
CA ASP A 21 -10.39 10.85 -0.46
C ASP A 21 -11.28 9.62 -0.68
N SER A 22 -12.53 9.74 -0.26
CA SER A 22 -13.49 8.64 -0.39
C SER A 22 -13.80 8.31 -1.86
N GLY A 23 -13.71 9.30 -2.75
CA GLY A 23 -13.93 9.08 -4.17
C GLY A 23 -12.83 8.25 -4.81
N LEU A 24 -11.57 8.53 -4.48
CA LEU A 24 -10.43 7.71 -4.96
C LEU A 24 -10.47 6.31 -4.39
N LEU A 25 -10.79 6.19 -3.11
CA LEU A 25 -10.86 4.89 -2.45
C LEU A 25 -11.98 4.03 -3.06
N GLU A 26 -13.12 4.63 -3.37
CA GLU A 26 -14.23 3.94 -4.04
C GLU A 26 -13.88 3.53 -5.47
N LYS A 27 -13.18 4.39 -6.21
CA LYS A 27 -12.69 4.04 -7.56
C LYS A 27 -11.73 2.85 -7.53
N ALA A 28 -10.79 2.85 -6.59
CA ALA A 28 -9.85 1.75 -6.43
C ALA A 28 -10.60 0.45 -6.07
N ASN A 29 -11.56 0.55 -5.18
CA ASN A 29 -12.38 -0.59 -4.77
C ASN A 29 -13.21 -1.15 -5.94
N GLN A 30 -13.81 -0.27 -6.74
CA GLN A 30 -14.55 -0.67 -7.95
C GLN A 30 -13.62 -1.36 -8.95
N TRP A 31 -12.42 -0.81 -9.16
CA TRP A 31 -11.42 -1.41 -10.04
C TRP A 31 -11.04 -2.82 -9.56
N LEU A 32 -10.84 -3.00 -8.27
CA LEU A 32 -10.53 -4.31 -7.67
C LEU A 32 -11.68 -5.31 -7.86
N ARG A 33 -12.92 -4.85 -7.76
CA ARG A 33 -14.10 -5.70 -7.98
C ARG A 33 -14.24 -6.15 -9.43
N GLU A 34 -13.88 -5.30 -10.38
CA GLU A 34 -13.95 -5.60 -11.82
C GLU A 34 -12.85 -6.56 -12.27
N HIS A 35 -11.69 -6.52 -11.61
CA HIS A 35 -10.56 -7.41 -11.92
C HIS A 35 -10.65 -8.70 -11.10
N ARG A 36 -11.57 -9.58 -11.51
CA ARG A 36 -11.89 -10.79 -10.74
C ARG A 36 -10.99 -11.98 -10.97
N SER A 37 -10.11 -11.93 -11.95
CA SER A 37 -9.37 -13.11 -12.39
C SER A 37 -8.06 -13.24 -11.65
N LYS A 38 -7.99 -14.01 -10.61
CA LYS A 38 -6.75 -14.39 -9.94
C LYS A 38 -6.38 -13.49 -8.75
N GLU A 39 -5.25 -13.82 -8.19
CA GLU A 39 -4.58 -13.11 -7.11
C GLU A 39 -4.30 -11.67 -7.49
N LEU A 40 -4.77 -10.75 -6.70
CA LEU A 40 -4.44 -9.33 -6.84
C LEU A 40 -3.29 -9.01 -5.91
N ILE A 41 -2.28 -8.34 -6.44
CA ILE A 41 -1.14 -7.88 -5.67
C ILE A 41 -1.23 -6.36 -5.56
N ILE A 42 -1.28 -5.87 -4.34
CA ILE A 42 -1.31 -4.44 -4.04
C ILE A 42 -0.01 -4.08 -3.33
N ALA A 43 0.71 -3.10 -3.85
CA ALA A 43 1.91 -2.57 -3.21
C ALA A 43 1.58 -1.24 -2.54
N ASP A 44 1.85 -1.14 -1.24
CA ASP A 44 1.63 0.07 -0.46
C ASP A 44 2.97 0.71 -0.12
N LEU A 45 3.23 1.87 -0.70
CA LEU A 45 4.46 2.63 -0.51
C LEU A 45 4.35 3.50 0.73
N GLY A 46 5.30 3.36 1.65
CA GLY A 46 5.22 4.04 2.94
C GLY A 46 4.15 3.44 3.82
N ALA A 47 4.10 2.12 3.90
CA ALA A 47 3.00 1.37 4.50
C ALA A 47 2.80 1.61 6.01
N GLY A 48 3.86 1.93 6.74
CA GLY A 48 3.79 2.12 8.19
C GLY A 48 3.18 0.91 8.89
N THR A 49 2.14 1.13 9.68
CA THR A 49 1.45 0.07 10.44
C THR A 49 0.35 -0.65 9.65
N GLY A 50 0.21 -0.38 8.37
CA GLY A 50 -0.80 -1.03 7.53
C GLY A 50 -2.16 -0.34 7.51
N SER A 51 -2.21 0.97 7.71
CA SER A 51 -3.48 1.71 7.71
C SER A 51 -4.22 1.61 6.38
N THR A 52 -3.52 1.48 5.26
CA THR A 52 -4.14 1.30 3.95
C THR A 52 -4.89 -0.02 3.85
N ILE A 53 -4.34 -1.09 4.39
CA ILE A 53 -5.04 -2.38 4.48
C ILE A 53 -6.37 -2.20 5.22
N ARG A 54 -6.34 -1.53 6.34
CA ARG A 54 -7.54 -1.29 7.16
C ARG A 54 -8.56 -0.40 6.47
N ALA A 55 -8.09 0.58 5.69
CA ALA A 55 -8.98 1.44 4.90
C ALA A 55 -9.72 0.64 3.82
N PHE A 56 -9.04 -0.28 3.16
CA PHE A 56 -9.66 -1.14 2.15
C PHE A 56 -10.53 -2.26 2.75
N ALA A 57 -10.22 -2.73 3.94
CA ALA A 57 -10.94 -3.84 4.58
C ALA A 57 -12.43 -3.57 4.73
N ASN A 58 -12.82 -2.31 4.94
CA ASN A 58 -14.21 -1.91 5.09
C ASN A 58 -14.98 -1.80 3.76
N LEU A 59 -14.27 -1.80 2.65
CA LEU A 59 -14.85 -1.53 1.34
C LEU A 59 -14.84 -2.74 0.41
N VAL A 60 -13.85 -3.61 0.57
CA VAL A 60 -13.67 -4.75 -0.33
C VAL A 60 -14.52 -5.92 0.15
N SER A 61 -15.57 -6.25 -0.59
CA SER A 61 -16.39 -7.43 -0.36
C SER A 61 -15.77 -8.71 -0.93
N ARG A 62 -14.48 -8.68 -1.23
CA ARG A 62 -13.75 -9.82 -1.77
C ARG A 62 -13.27 -10.74 -0.66
N LYS A 63 -13.13 -12.00 -0.98
CA LYS A 63 -12.44 -12.93 -0.10
C LYS A 63 -10.99 -12.47 0.05
N SER A 64 -10.57 -12.29 1.28
CA SER A 64 -9.23 -11.82 1.64
C SER A 64 -8.10 -12.69 1.05
N GLU A 65 -8.38 -13.96 0.81
CA GLU A 65 -7.44 -14.93 0.24
C GLU A 65 -6.98 -14.59 -1.19
N SER A 66 -7.74 -13.75 -1.90
CA SER A 66 -7.38 -13.35 -3.27
C SER A 66 -6.56 -12.08 -3.35
N ILE A 67 -6.22 -11.48 -2.21
CA ILE A 67 -5.45 -10.23 -2.17
C ILE A 67 -4.15 -10.47 -1.43
N SER A 68 -3.04 -10.16 -2.10
CA SER A 68 -1.71 -10.16 -1.52
C SER A 68 -1.22 -8.73 -1.39
N TRP A 69 -0.67 -8.37 -0.24
CA TRP A 69 -0.13 -7.06 0.04
C TRP A 69 1.39 -7.09 0.07
N ARG A 70 2.01 -6.17 -0.64
CA ARG A 70 3.44 -5.87 -0.51
C ARG A 70 3.57 -4.54 0.22
N LEU A 71 4.06 -4.60 1.46
CA LEU A 71 4.22 -3.43 2.31
C LEU A 71 5.66 -2.96 2.25
N ILE A 72 5.88 -1.73 1.82
CA ILE A 72 7.21 -1.16 1.63
C ILE A 72 7.36 0.05 2.55
N ASP A 73 8.36 0.01 3.40
CA ASP A 73 8.68 1.11 4.33
C ASP A 73 10.15 1.01 4.72
N GLN A 74 10.73 2.11 5.22
CA GLN A 74 12.10 2.11 5.75
C GLN A 74 12.16 1.66 7.21
N ASP A 75 11.03 1.60 7.90
CA ASP A 75 10.95 1.26 9.30
C ASP A 75 10.52 -0.21 9.47
N SER A 76 11.49 -1.06 9.74
CA SER A 76 11.25 -2.50 9.90
C SER A 76 10.32 -2.83 11.08
N ASP A 77 10.33 -2.02 12.14
CA ASP A 77 9.47 -2.24 13.29
C ASP A 77 8.00 -1.99 12.95
N LEU A 78 7.72 -0.96 12.16
CA LEU A 78 6.36 -0.70 11.67
C LEU A 78 5.88 -1.81 10.74
N LEU A 79 6.75 -2.29 9.85
CA LEU A 79 6.43 -3.40 8.96
C LEU A 79 6.13 -4.69 9.73
N GLU A 80 6.90 -4.99 10.75
CA GLU A 80 6.67 -6.16 11.61
C GLU A 80 5.31 -6.07 12.30
N TYR A 81 4.98 -4.90 12.83
CA TYR A 81 3.67 -4.66 13.44
C TYR A 81 2.53 -4.90 12.44
N ALA A 82 2.65 -4.34 11.23
CA ALA A 82 1.64 -4.50 10.18
C ALA A 82 1.48 -5.97 9.78
N HIS A 83 2.58 -6.68 9.60
CA HIS A 83 2.57 -8.10 9.28
C HIS A 83 1.86 -8.91 10.37
N ASN A 84 2.24 -8.73 11.62
CA ASN A 84 1.69 -9.50 12.73
C ASN A 84 0.20 -9.23 12.92
N ARG A 85 -0.25 -8.02 12.65
CA ARG A 85 -1.65 -7.64 12.78
C ARG A 85 -2.54 -8.21 11.67
N HIS A 86 -2.01 -8.39 10.47
CA HIS A 86 -2.83 -8.69 9.29
C HIS A 86 -2.54 -10.04 8.63
N CYS A 87 -1.52 -10.76 9.05
CA CYS A 87 -1.10 -12.00 8.39
C CYS A 87 -2.14 -13.12 8.44
N ASP A 88 -3.07 -13.07 9.39
CA ASP A 88 -4.14 -14.07 9.48
C ASP A 88 -5.27 -13.83 8.45
N SER A 89 -5.38 -12.60 7.97
CA SER A 89 -6.44 -12.20 7.05
C SER A 89 -5.97 -12.06 5.59
N TYR A 90 -4.70 -11.78 5.39
CA TYR A 90 -4.12 -11.52 4.07
C TYR A 90 -2.75 -12.17 3.93
N CYS A 91 -2.37 -12.46 2.67
CA CYS A 91 -0.98 -12.77 2.36
C CYS A 91 -0.18 -11.46 2.39
N ILE A 92 0.78 -11.33 3.29
CA ILE A 92 1.55 -10.10 3.49
C ILE A 92 3.03 -10.38 3.34
N GLU A 93 3.65 -9.64 2.42
CA GLU A 93 5.10 -9.57 2.27
C GLU A 93 5.56 -8.17 2.69
N THR A 94 6.64 -8.08 3.43
CA THR A 94 7.20 -6.81 3.88
C THR A 94 8.58 -6.59 3.26
N PHE A 95 8.86 -5.34 2.90
CA PHE A 95 10.11 -4.94 2.27
C PHE A 95 10.65 -3.69 2.97
N ASP A 96 11.73 -3.88 3.72
CA ASP A 96 12.47 -2.78 4.33
C ASP A 96 13.39 -2.15 3.28
N LEU A 97 12.90 -1.16 2.58
CA LEU A 97 13.58 -0.52 1.46
C LEU A 97 13.47 1.00 1.53
N ASP A 98 14.50 1.68 1.02
CA ASP A 98 14.44 3.10 0.79
C ASP A 98 13.58 3.37 -0.46
N LEU A 99 12.49 4.09 -0.28
CA LEU A 99 11.55 4.42 -1.36
C LEU A 99 12.21 5.27 -2.46
N ASN A 100 13.27 6.02 -2.13
CA ASN A 100 14.00 6.81 -3.14
C ASN A 100 14.73 5.94 -4.15
N ASN A 101 15.02 4.70 -3.82
CA ASN A 101 15.64 3.76 -4.75
C ASN A 101 14.57 2.99 -5.52
N THR A 102 13.90 3.69 -6.43
CA THR A 102 12.73 3.19 -7.15
C THR A 102 13.00 1.95 -7.98
N ALA A 103 14.23 1.77 -8.46
CA ALA A 103 14.61 0.60 -9.26
C ALA A 103 14.58 -0.71 -8.48
N LEU A 104 14.69 -0.65 -7.14
CA LEU A 104 14.68 -1.82 -6.27
C LEU A 104 13.29 -2.14 -5.70
N LEU A 105 12.29 -1.30 -5.97
CA LEU A 105 10.94 -1.53 -5.44
C LEU A 105 10.30 -2.77 -6.08
N PRO A 106 9.68 -3.65 -5.29
CA PRO A 106 9.08 -4.89 -5.78
C PRO A 106 7.72 -4.65 -6.43
N LEU A 107 7.70 -3.95 -7.56
CA LEU A 107 6.50 -3.55 -8.27
C LEU A 107 6.11 -4.50 -9.41
N GLN A 108 6.92 -5.51 -9.67
CA GLN A 108 6.66 -6.48 -10.73
C GLN A 108 5.39 -7.28 -10.42
N SER A 109 4.53 -7.39 -11.42
CA SER A 109 3.25 -8.13 -11.33
C SER A 109 2.24 -7.52 -10.34
N VAL A 110 2.42 -6.26 -9.95
CA VAL A 110 1.50 -5.54 -9.08
C VAL A 110 0.37 -4.93 -9.91
N GLN A 111 -0.86 -5.10 -9.47
CA GLN A 111 -2.04 -4.55 -10.13
C GLN A 111 -2.40 -3.15 -9.64
N LEU A 112 -2.12 -2.85 -8.38
CA LEU A 112 -2.43 -1.56 -7.79
C LEU A 112 -1.30 -1.10 -6.89
N ILE A 113 -0.92 0.17 -7.01
CA ILE A 113 0.04 0.81 -6.11
C ILE A 113 -0.71 1.88 -5.31
N THR A 114 -0.54 1.84 -4.00
CA THR A 114 -1.09 2.83 -3.10
C THR A 114 0.03 3.61 -2.43
N ALA A 115 -0.20 4.89 -2.19
CA ALA A 115 0.75 5.75 -1.49
C ALA A 115 -0.04 6.82 -0.75
N SER A 116 -0.21 6.64 0.55
CA SER A 116 -0.95 7.58 1.38
C SER A 116 0.01 8.47 2.15
N ALA A 117 -0.24 9.79 2.12
CA ALA A 117 0.55 10.78 2.82
C ALA A 117 2.05 10.72 2.49
N LEU A 118 2.38 10.29 1.28
CA LEU A 118 3.76 10.12 0.83
C LEU A 118 4.19 11.19 -0.17
N LEU A 119 3.28 11.69 -1.00
CA LEU A 119 3.62 12.55 -2.13
C LEU A 119 4.28 13.87 -1.71
N ASP A 120 3.99 14.36 -0.51
CA ASP A 120 4.62 15.56 0.04
C ASP A 120 6.09 15.34 0.43
N LEU A 121 6.51 14.10 0.54
CA LEU A 121 7.83 13.71 1.03
C LEU A 121 8.76 13.19 -0.08
N VAL A 122 8.25 13.07 -1.31
CA VAL A 122 9.00 12.48 -2.41
C VAL A 122 9.22 13.49 -3.53
N SER A 123 10.21 13.22 -4.37
CA SER A 123 10.57 14.08 -5.49
C SER A 123 9.67 13.84 -6.71
N GLU A 124 9.69 14.79 -7.64
CA GLU A 124 9.03 14.64 -8.93
C GLU A 124 9.60 13.43 -9.70
N GLU A 125 10.92 13.24 -9.64
CA GLU A 125 11.58 12.08 -10.26
C GLU A 125 11.06 10.76 -9.71
N PHE A 126 10.75 10.70 -8.41
CA PHE A 126 10.15 9.51 -7.81
C PHE A 126 8.80 9.21 -8.45
N VAL A 127 7.93 10.21 -8.57
CA VAL A 127 6.60 10.05 -9.16
C VAL A 127 6.70 9.61 -10.61
N ASP A 128 7.60 10.23 -11.38
CA ASP A 128 7.83 9.88 -12.78
C ASP A 128 8.33 8.44 -12.94
N SER A 129 9.25 8.03 -12.09
CA SER A 129 9.80 6.67 -12.11
C SER A 129 8.72 5.62 -11.81
N ILE A 130 7.90 5.84 -10.81
CA ILE A 130 6.81 4.93 -10.46
C ILE A 130 5.77 4.87 -11.58
N THR A 131 5.38 6.01 -12.11
CA THR A 131 4.41 6.11 -13.21
C THR A 131 4.90 5.39 -14.46
N SER A 132 6.18 5.52 -14.79
CA SER A 132 6.78 4.83 -15.94
C SER A 132 6.75 3.31 -15.78
N GLN A 133 6.95 2.80 -14.57
CA GLN A 133 6.85 1.37 -14.28
C GLN A 133 5.41 0.86 -14.42
N LEU A 134 4.44 1.61 -13.94
CA LEU A 134 3.02 1.28 -14.08
C LEU A 134 2.58 1.20 -15.54
N VAL A 135 3.01 2.14 -16.36
CA VAL A 135 2.69 2.15 -17.80
C VAL A 135 3.21 0.90 -18.49
N ARG A 136 4.41 0.44 -18.12
CA ARG A 136 4.98 -0.79 -18.67
C ARG A 136 4.14 -2.01 -18.33
N GLU A 137 3.64 -2.09 -17.13
CA GLU A 137 2.82 -3.22 -16.69
C GLU A 137 1.44 -3.23 -17.35
N ILE A 138 0.88 -2.07 -17.66
CA ILE A 138 -0.42 -1.95 -18.32
C ILE A 138 -0.36 -2.35 -19.80
N PHE A 139 0.75 -2.13 -20.47
CA PHE A 139 0.87 -2.33 -21.93
C PHE A 139 1.54 -3.67 -22.33
N ILE A 140 1.84 -4.49 -21.40
CA ILE A 140 2.28 -5.87 -21.65
C ILE A 140 1.08 -6.82 -21.43
#